data_b0f02317fae396e0663f7e0597f814be
#
_entry.id   b0f02317fae396e0663f7e0597f814be
#
_cell.length_a   1.000
_cell.length_b   1.000
_cell.length_c   1.000
_cell.angle_alpha   90.00
_cell.angle_beta   90.00
_cell.angle_gamma   90.00
#
_symmetry.space_group_name_H-M   'P 1'
#
loop_
_entity.id
_entity.type
_entity.pdbx_description
1 polymer ?
#
loop_
_entity_poly.entity_id
_entity_poly.type
_entity_poly.pdbx_seq_one_letter_code
_entity_poly.pdbx_strand_id
1 'polypeptide(L)'
;MRRGLLASLVILMAGIVANAQNTSETETQRQLSVKGTVKDESGVPVNGAIVKVAVQESILGYSMVDESGHYEIHFKTDAQQATVSAECLGYESVTATLPCSSTAGCNLTMKEKATALKEVVVKAPAIHQRGGTLSYSLSAYATRGDYTLKDAIKKLPGIDVTEAGAIKYQGKDISKFYIEGMDLLGGKYNIATTNIPASYVNQVQVLSNHQEAKVDKDVFSDDVAINIKLSDKAKLKPTGTYEAAAGYGDDWLYSLSGAGMLFAPKTQAIATVKSGNIKSFATDGGKTLTGTSDPESKASELLGNLSTSQAHLKPERFLSPSDILVTLNAIRKTGRNSTIKANAGYSTSKNDYEYSQTSLYYDGSGNIQLDRSISPESALRKPWLSMTFQNN
;
A
#
# COMPACT_ATOMS: atom_id res chain seq x y z
N MET A 1 -32.15 -40.06 -23.65
CA MET A 1 -30.73 -40.00 -24.04
C MET A 1 -29.73 -39.67 -22.92
N ARG A 2 -30.03 -39.82 -21.61
CA ARG A 2 -29.14 -39.50 -20.50
C ARG A 2 -28.56 -40.70 -19.73
N ARG A 3 -28.90 -41.93 -20.12
CA ARG A 3 -28.41 -43.15 -19.44
C ARG A 3 -27.26 -43.88 -20.16
N GLY A 4 -26.91 -43.50 -21.39
CA GLY A 4 -25.79 -44.09 -22.14
C GLY A 4 -24.41 -43.48 -21.88
N LEU A 5 -24.35 -42.22 -21.44
CA LEU A 5 -23.09 -41.53 -21.23
C LEU A 5 -22.35 -41.90 -19.91
N LEU A 6 -23.08 -42.33 -18.89
CA LEU A 6 -22.50 -42.74 -17.61
C LEU A 6 -21.90 -44.16 -17.66
N ALA A 7 -22.43 -45.05 -18.50
CA ALA A 7 -21.89 -46.40 -18.65
C ALA A 7 -20.54 -46.38 -19.43
N SER A 8 -20.39 -45.48 -20.40
CA SER A 8 -19.17 -45.36 -21.20
C SER A 8 -17.99 -44.75 -20.40
N LEU A 9 -18.30 -43.91 -19.43
CA LEU A 9 -17.26 -43.27 -18.56
C LEU A 9 -16.71 -44.26 -17.51
N VAL A 10 -17.52 -45.17 -17.01
CA VAL A 10 -17.10 -46.19 -16.03
C VAL A 10 -16.22 -47.27 -16.67
N ILE A 11 -16.47 -47.63 -17.92
CA ILE A 11 -15.64 -48.60 -18.66
C ILE A 11 -14.27 -47.99 -19.03
N LEU A 12 -14.18 -46.69 -19.28
CA LEU A 12 -12.92 -46.01 -19.57
C LEU A 12 -12.04 -45.88 -18.30
N MET A 13 -12.65 -45.74 -17.13
CA MET A 13 -11.90 -45.69 -15.85
C MET A 13 -11.39 -47.07 -15.41
N ALA A 14 -12.09 -48.16 -15.73
CA ALA A 14 -11.63 -49.50 -15.42
C ALA A 14 -10.43 -49.99 -16.29
N GLY A 15 -10.23 -49.39 -17.46
CA GLY A 15 -9.09 -49.69 -18.34
C GLY A 15 -7.76 -49.07 -17.92
N ILE A 16 -7.79 -48.01 -17.07
CA ILE A 16 -6.59 -47.30 -16.64
C ILE A 16 -5.98 -47.95 -15.37
N VAL A 17 -6.76 -48.70 -14.61
CA VAL A 17 -6.27 -49.33 -13.36
C VAL A 17 -5.59 -50.70 -13.62
N ALA A 18 -5.73 -51.29 -14.80
CA ALA A 18 -5.18 -52.62 -15.10
C ALA A 18 -3.72 -52.60 -15.63
N ASN A 19 -3.12 -51.43 -15.89
CA ASN A 19 -1.73 -51.33 -16.39
C ASN A 19 -0.72 -50.80 -15.36
N ALA A 20 -1.09 -50.76 -14.07
CA ALA A 20 -0.19 -50.35 -13.01
C ALA A 20 0.29 -51.54 -12.15
N GLN A 21 0.62 -52.66 -12.80
CA GLN A 21 1.29 -53.75 -12.10
C GLN A 21 2.51 -54.21 -12.88
N ASN A 22 3.63 -54.13 -12.18
CA ASN A 22 4.91 -54.75 -12.45
C ASN A 22 5.85 -54.12 -13.51
N THR A 23 6.64 -53.18 -13.02
CA THR A 23 8.10 -53.27 -13.24
C THR A 23 8.80 -52.82 -11.96
N SER A 24 8.92 -53.70 -11.00
CA SER A 24 10.01 -53.59 -10.03
C SER A 24 11.28 -54.02 -10.73
N GLU A 25 11.87 -53.13 -11.54
CA GLU A 25 13.28 -53.22 -11.85
C GLU A 25 14.01 -53.00 -10.53
N THR A 26 14.60 -54.09 -10.02
CA THR A 26 15.60 -54.02 -8.95
C THR A 26 16.81 -53.37 -9.58
N GLU A 27 16.82 -52.02 -9.62
CA GLU A 27 18.01 -51.26 -9.98
C GLU A 27 19.11 -51.63 -8.96
N THR A 28 20.08 -52.37 -9.41
CA THR A 28 21.28 -52.73 -8.63
C THR A 28 22.13 -51.46 -8.52
N GLN A 29 21.78 -50.59 -7.61
CA GLN A 29 22.55 -49.37 -7.36
C GLN A 29 23.97 -49.74 -6.96
N ARG A 30 24.95 -49.29 -7.76
CA ARG A 30 26.36 -49.51 -7.48
C ARG A 30 26.83 -48.66 -6.32
N GLN A 31 27.44 -49.25 -5.31
CA GLN A 31 28.08 -48.52 -4.23
C GLN A 31 29.43 -48.00 -4.70
N LEU A 32 29.62 -46.69 -4.65
CA LEU A 32 30.75 -45.97 -5.17
C LEU A 32 31.38 -45.13 -4.06
N SER A 33 32.66 -44.78 -4.22
CA SER A 33 33.32 -43.81 -3.37
C SER A 33 34.10 -42.77 -4.18
N VAL A 34 34.10 -41.54 -3.72
CA VAL A 34 34.98 -40.47 -4.22
C VAL A 34 35.81 -39.97 -3.07
N LYS A 35 37.14 -39.93 -3.28
CA LYS A 35 38.10 -39.41 -2.32
C LYS A 35 39.08 -38.47 -2.99
N GLY A 36 39.63 -37.53 -2.24
CA GLY A 36 40.57 -36.56 -2.77
C GLY A 36 41.01 -35.54 -1.75
N THR A 37 41.60 -34.49 -2.24
CA THR A 37 42.05 -33.36 -1.42
C THR A 37 41.46 -32.05 -1.93
N VAL A 38 41.22 -31.12 -1.01
CA VAL A 38 40.82 -29.75 -1.31
C VAL A 38 41.91 -28.82 -0.81
N LYS A 39 42.49 -28.02 -1.72
CA LYS A 39 43.58 -27.07 -1.44
C LYS A 39 43.28 -25.73 -2.08
N ASP A 40 43.89 -24.67 -1.59
CA ASP A 40 43.88 -23.38 -2.27
C ASP A 40 44.93 -23.31 -3.41
N GLU A 41 45.01 -22.19 -4.12
CA GLU A 41 45.99 -21.94 -5.20
C GLU A 41 47.44 -21.94 -4.69
N SER A 42 47.67 -21.74 -3.39
CA SER A 42 48.98 -21.77 -2.73
C SER A 42 49.36 -23.17 -2.26
N GLY A 43 48.45 -24.15 -2.42
CA GLY A 43 48.68 -25.56 -2.01
C GLY A 43 48.35 -25.83 -0.53
N VAL A 44 47.80 -24.86 0.20
CA VAL A 44 47.38 -25.01 1.60
C VAL A 44 46.04 -25.75 1.67
N PRO A 45 45.87 -26.74 2.59
CA PRO A 45 44.61 -27.44 2.76
C PRO A 45 43.46 -26.48 3.17
N VAL A 46 42.31 -26.61 2.52
CA VAL A 46 41.09 -25.83 2.90
C VAL A 46 40.28 -26.65 3.90
N ASN A 47 40.63 -26.51 5.17
CA ASN A 47 39.90 -27.19 6.27
C ASN A 47 38.44 -26.69 6.42
N GLY A 48 37.54 -27.63 6.66
CA GLY A 48 36.13 -27.31 6.86
C GLY A 48 35.33 -27.04 5.58
N ALA A 49 35.94 -27.19 4.41
CA ALA A 49 35.20 -27.15 3.15
C ALA A 49 34.19 -28.31 3.09
N ILE A 50 33.01 -28.04 2.55
CA ILE A 50 31.97 -29.06 2.35
C ILE A 50 32.06 -29.54 0.90
N VAL A 51 32.34 -30.82 0.71
CA VAL A 51 32.34 -31.48 -0.60
C VAL A 51 31.04 -32.24 -0.77
N LYS A 52 30.36 -32.07 -1.90
CA LYS A 52 29.10 -32.71 -2.25
C LYS A 52 29.26 -33.49 -3.55
N VAL A 53 28.61 -34.63 -3.62
CA VAL A 53 28.47 -35.42 -4.87
C VAL A 53 27.00 -35.36 -5.27
N ALA A 54 26.75 -34.95 -6.50
CA ALA A 54 25.38 -34.82 -7.04
C ALA A 54 25.27 -35.43 -8.44
N VAL A 55 24.09 -35.91 -8.78
CA VAL A 55 23.72 -36.29 -10.14
C VAL A 55 22.53 -35.41 -10.51
N GLN A 56 22.69 -34.61 -11.56
CA GLN A 56 21.72 -33.55 -11.91
C GLN A 56 21.54 -32.58 -10.72
N GLU A 57 20.34 -32.50 -10.14
CA GLU A 57 20.01 -31.65 -8.98
C GLU A 57 19.95 -32.43 -7.65
N SER A 58 20.15 -33.77 -7.69
CA SER A 58 20.04 -34.62 -6.49
C SER A 58 21.39 -34.82 -5.84
N ILE A 59 21.52 -34.42 -4.57
CA ILE A 59 22.73 -34.66 -3.76
C ILE A 59 22.72 -36.10 -3.26
N LEU A 60 23.74 -36.87 -3.62
CA LEU A 60 23.89 -38.30 -3.26
C LEU A 60 24.69 -38.51 -1.99
N GLY A 61 25.56 -37.56 -1.66
CA GLY A 61 26.40 -37.62 -0.46
C GLY A 61 27.23 -36.35 -0.27
N TYR A 62 27.71 -36.15 0.93
CA TYR A 62 28.61 -35.05 1.26
C TYR A 62 29.62 -35.46 2.34
N SER A 63 30.72 -34.74 2.42
CA SER A 63 31.74 -34.89 3.47
C SER A 63 32.35 -33.53 3.79
N MET A 64 32.84 -33.36 5.00
CA MET A 64 33.63 -32.21 5.40
C MET A 64 35.11 -32.55 5.22
N VAL A 65 35.88 -31.62 4.71
CA VAL A 65 37.34 -31.74 4.52
C VAL A 65 38.01 -31.64 5.88
N ASP A 66 38.93 -32.58 6.14
CA ASP A 66 39.72 -32.63 7.38
C ASP A 66 40.86 -31.59 7.42
N GLU A 67 41.59 -31.55 8.54
CA GLU A 67 42.73 -30.63 8.73
C GLU A 67 43.88 -30.85 7.71
N SER A 68 43.99 -32.04 7.14
CA SER A 68 44.98 -32.40 6.13
C SER A 68 44.50 -32.13 4.71
N GLY A 69 43.28 -31.65 4.56
CA GLY A 69 42.65 -31.34 3.28
C GLY A 69 41.99 -32.55 2.62
N HIS A 70 41.85 -33.69 3.28
CA HIS A 70 41.28 -34.90 2.68
C HIS A 70 39.77 -34.99 2.91
N TYR A 71 39.09 -35.67 1.97
CA TYR A 71 37.69 -36.03 2.08
C TYR A 71 37.43 -37.39 1.44
N GLU A 72 36.40 -38.10 1.92
CA GLU A 72 35.87 -39.31 1.34
C GLU A 72 34.34 -39.33 1.44
N ILE A 73 33.67 -39.68 0.31
CA ILE A 73 32.22 -39.71 0.20
C ILE A 73 31.82 -41.06 -0.39
N HIS A 74 30.96 -41.78 0.31
CA HIS A 74 30.32 -42.99 -0.18
C HIS A 74 28.92 -42.70 -0.64
N PHE A 75 28.55 -43.15 -1.84
CA PHE A 75 27.23 -42.92 -2.41
C PHE A 75 26.81 -44.08 -3.31
N LYS A 76 25.54 -44.09 -3.68
CA LYS A 76 24.95 -45.10 -4.60
C LYS A 76 24.32 -44.40 -5.79
N THR A 77 24.62 -44.85 -7.00
CA THR A 77 24.03 -44.33 -8.22
C THR A 77 24.20 -45.30 -9.39
N ASP A 78 23.32 -45.19 -10.34
CA ASP A 78 23.42 -45.88 -11.64
C ASP A 78 23.83 -44.93 -12.76
N ALA A 79 23.99 -43.63 -12.44
CA ALA A 79 24.45 -42.64 -13.41
C ALA A 79 25.90 -42.92 -13.87
N GLN A 80 26.18 -42.56 -15.11
CA GLN A 80 27.52 -42.74 -15.69
C GLN A 80 28.49 -41.64 -15.22
N GLN A 81 27.98 -40.47 -14.84
CA GLN A 81 28.75 -39.32 -14.38
C GLN A 81 28.10 -38.69 -13.14
N ALA A 82 28.92 -38.19 -12.23
CA ALA A 82 28.52 -37.40 -11.08
C ALA A 82 29.33 -36.12 -11.02
N THR A 83 28.71 -35.10 -10.46
CA THR A 83 29.34 -33.79 -10.23
C THR A 83 29.79 -33.71 -8.78
N VAL A 84 31.03 -33.39 -8.57
CA VAL A 84 31.64 -33.15 -7.26
C VAL A 84 31.82 -31.65 -7.11
N SER A 85 31.29 -31.04 -6.08
CA SER A 85 31.45 -29.61 -5.79
C SER A 85 32.01 -29.41 -4.40
N ALA A 86 32.94 -28.45 -4.24
CA ALA A 86 33.43 -28.01 -2.96
C ALA A 86 33.01 -26.55 -2.68
N GLU A 87 32.55 -26.30 -1.47
CA GLU A 87 32.12 -24.99 -0.99
C GLU A 87 32.80 -24.69 0.36
N CYS A 88 33.36 -23.49 0.49
CA CYS A 88 33.91 -23.00 1.75
C CYS A 88 33.75 -21.50 1.85
N LEU A 89 33.48 -20.99 3.06
CA LEU A 89 33.41 -19.57 3.30
C LEU A 89 34.75 -18.89 3.01
N GLY A 90 34.73 -17.82 2.21
CA GLY A 90 35.94 -17.12 1.80
C GLY A 90 36.60 -17.70 0.53
N TYR A 91 36.03 -18.70 -0.12
CA TYR A 91 36.50 -19.28 -1.35
C TYR A 91 35.42 -19.29 -2.44
N GLU A 92 35.85 -19.34 -3.69
CA GLU A 92 34.94 -19.60 -4.81
C GLU A 92 34.57 -21.07 -4.84
N SER A 93 33.31 -21.41 -5.06
CA SER A 93 32.89 -22.80 -5.24
C SER A 93 33.55 -23.40 -6.49
N VAL A 94 34.10 -24.59 -6.36
CA VAL A 94 34.68 -25.33 -7.47
C VAL A 94 33.87 -26.59 -7.76
N THR A 95 33.73 -26.94 -9.03
CA THR A 95 32.94 -28.07 -9.49
C THR A 95 33.75 -28.91 -10.48
N ALA A 96 33.74 -30.23 -10.33
CA ALA A 96 34.35 -31.19 -11.24
C ALA A 96 33.36 -32.29 -11.60
N THR A 97 33.33 -32.72 -12.83
CA THR A 97 32.53 -33.86 -13.29
C THR A 97 33.41 -35.10 -13.42
N LEU A 98 32.99 -36.17 -12.78
CA LEU A 98 33.73 -37.44 -12.75
C LEU A 98 32.90 -38.59 -13.30
N PRO A 99 33.51 -39.55 -13.98
CA PRO A 99 32.85 -40.81 -14.30
C PRO A 99 32.58 -41.60 -13.02
N CYS A 100 31.43 -42.21 -12.91
CA CYS A 100 31.05 -43.07 -11.79
C CYS A 100 31.73 -44.45 -11.93
N SER A 101 32.99 -44.53 -11.49
CA SER A 101 33.73 -45.79 -11.36
C SER A 101 33.76 -46.22 -9.89
N SER A 102 34.20 -47.45 -9.60
CA SER A 102 34.17 -48.05 -8.26
C SER A 102 34.90 -47.22 -7.20
N THR A 103 35.95 -46.50 -7.59
CA THR A 103 36.65 -45.52 -6.75
C THR A 103 37.20 -44.43 -7.66
N ALA A 104 36.77 -43.20 -7.44
CA ALA A 104 37.25 -42.06 -8.21
C ALA A 104 38.08 -41.12 -7.30
N GLY A 105 39.26 -40.72 -7.80
CA GLY A 105 40.07 -39.68 -7.16
C GLY A 105 39.69 -38.30 -7.70
N CYS A 106 39.43 -37.34 -6.82
CA CYS A 106 39.11 -35.98 -7.21
C CYS A 106 39.82 -34.97 -6.30
N ASN A 107 40.83 -34.30 -6.84
CA ASN A 107 41.48 -33.19 -6.13
C ASN A 107 40.92 -31.88 -6.65
N LEU A 108 40.49 -31.01 -5.72
CA LEU A 108 39.89 -29.73 -6.02
C LEU A 108 40.77 -28.58 -5.53
N THR A 109 40.94 -27.56 -6.37
CA THR A 109 41.70 -26.35 -6.02
C THR A 109 40.70 -25.21 -5.95
N MET A 110 40.59 -24.58 -4.78
CA MET A 110 39.69 -23.45 -4.52
C MET A 110 40.43 -22.13 -4.58
N LYS A 111 39.80 -21.11 -5.12
CA LYS A 111 40.33 -19.76 -5.18
C LYS A 111 39.77 -18.92 -4.07
N GLU A 112 40.60 -18.17 -3.36
CA GLU A 112 40.13 -17.21 -2.36
C GLU A 112 39.25 -16.15 -2.98
N LYS A 113 38.10 -15.93 -2.35
CA LYS A 113 37.16 -14.91 -2.71
C LYS A 113 36.89 -13.99 -1.53
N ALA A 114 37.29 -12.72 -1.65
CA ALA A 114 36.87 -11.71 -0.71
C ALA A 114 35.35 -11.61 -0.73
N THR A 115 34.68 -12.17 0.26
CA THR A 115 33.23 -11.99 0.44
C THR A 115 33.01 -10.57 0.93
N ALA A 116 32.69 -9.67 0.03
CA ALA A 116 32.15 -8.38 0.42
C ALA A 116 30.88 -8.66 1.23
N LEU A 117 30.92 -8.43 2.54
CA LEU A 117 29.73 -8.48 3.40
C LEU A 117 28.74 -7.52 2.77
N LYS A 118 27.58 -8.01 2.35
CA LYS A 118 26.47 -7.14 1.96
C LYS A 118 26.22 -6.21 3.12
N GLU A 119 26.32 -4.92 2.83
CA GLU A 119 25.97 -3.86 3.79
C GLU A 119 24.63 -4.25 4.45
N VAL A 120 24.63 -4.42 5.76
CA VAL A 120 23.42 -4.63 6.52
C VAL A 120 22.71 -3.29 6.52
N VAL A 121 21.84 -3.07 5.53
CA VAL A 121 20.95 -1.94 5.53
C VAL A 121 19.99 -2.13 6.70
N VAL A 122 20.27 -1.49 7.81
CA VAL A 122 19.35 -1.39 8.95
C VAL A 122 18.16 -0.59 8.44
N LYS A 123 17.11 -1.28 8.02
CA LYS A 123 15.84 -0.63 7.70
C LYS A 123 15.35 0.04 9.00
N ALA A 124 15.14 1.35 8.94
CA ALA A 124 14.54 2.07 10.05
C ALA A 124 13.24 1.34 10.47
N PRO A 125 12.96 1.25 11.78
CA PRO A 125 11.76 0.57 12.25
C PRO A 125 10.52 1.20 11.60
N ALA A 126 9.54 0.35 11.27
CA ALA A 126 8.29 0.79 10.63
C ALA A 126 7.55 1.84 11.46
N ILE A 127 7.71 1.76 12.79
CA ILE A 127 7.16 2.69 13.77
C ILE A 127 8.31 3.17 14.67
N HIS A 128 8.37 4.47 14.89
CA HIS A 128 9.33 5.10 15.79
C HIS A 128 8.61 6.13 16.67
N GLN A 129 8.82 6.03 17.99
CA GLN A 129 8.27 6.99 18.95
C GLN A 129 9.38 7.81 19.58
N ARG A 130 9.18 9.13 19.59
CA ARG A 130 10.08 10.06 20.27
C ARG A 130 9.26 11.14 20.97
N GLY A 131 9.30 11.14 22.31
CA GLY A 131 8.41 12.00 23.10
C GLY A 131 6.94 11.73 22.78
N GLY A 132 6.14 12.77 22.61
CA GLY A 132 4.72 12.69 22.21
C GLY A 132 4.48 12.47 20.73
N THR A 133 5.50 12.17 19.92
CA THR A 133 5.38 11.98 18.47
C THR A 133 5.60 10.52 18.09
N LEU A 134 4.60 9.91 17.46
CA LEU A 134 4.66 8.58 16.86
C LEU A 134 4.84 8.74 15.35
N SER A 135 5.92 8.21 14.81
CA SER A 135 6.26 8.32 13.39
C SER A 135 6.15 6.98 12.69
N TYR A 136 5.36 6.91 11.64
CA TYR A 136 5.23 5.76 10.76
C TYR A 136 6.05 5.97 9.50
N SER A 137 6.94 5.05 9.16
CA SER A 137 7.59 5.00 7.86
C SER A 137 6.61 4.50 6.83
N LEU A 138 6.15 5.35 5.92
CA LEU A 138 5.07 5.00 4.98
C LEU A 138 5.46 3.85 4.05
N SER A 139 6.74 3.77 3.68
CA SER A 139 7.26 2.69 2.82
C SER A 139 7.12 1.29 3.41
N ALA A 140 6.92 1.15 4.72
CA ALA A 140 6.70 -0.13 5.39
C ALA A 140 5.25 -0.63 5.27
N TYR A 141 4.31 0.27 5.00
CA TYR A 141 2.87 -0.02 4.97
C TYR A 141 2.25 0.13 3.58
N ALA A 142 2.78 1.06 2.79
CA ALA A 142 2.28 1.32 1.44
C ALA A 142 2.58 0.16 0.48
N THR A 143 1.61 -0.19 -0.34
CA THR A 143 1.73 -1.20 -1.41
C THR A 143 1.72 -0.52 -2.78
N ARG A 144 2.04 -1.27 -3.85
CA ARG A 144 2.02 -0.76 -5.22
C ARG A 144 0.66 -0.24 -5.70
N GLY A 145 -0.42 -0.66 -5.05
CA GLY A 145 -1.78 -0.22 -5.35
C GLY A 145 -2.21 1.07 -4.65
N ASP A 146 -1.36 1.65 -3.78
CA ASP A 146 -1.68 2.87 -3.06
C ASP A 146 -1.20 4.07 -3.87
N TYR A 147 -2.11 4.70 -4.57
CA TYR A 147 -1.80 5.86 -5.41
C TYR A 147 -1.79 7.15 -4.62
N THR A 148 -2.71 7.30 -3.66
CA THR A 148 -2.90 8.52 -2.89
C THR A 148 -2.42 8.36 -1.44
N LEU A 149 -2.14 9.48 -0.78
CA LEU A 149 -1.84 9.51 0.65
C LEU A 149 -2.99 8.91 1.46
N LYS A 150 -4.25 9.11 1.05
CA LYS A 150 -5.44 8.54 1.69
C LYS A 150 -5.38 7.00 1.73
N ASP A 151 -4.98 6.38 0.63
CA ASP A 151 -4.89 4.91 0.54
C ASP A 151 -3.85 4.35 1.49
N ALA A 152 -2.71 5.04 1.60
CA ALA A 152 -1.61 4.61 2.46
C ALA A 152 -1.88 4.86 3.95
N ILE A 153 -2.50 6.00 4.31
CA ILE A 153 -2.83 6.33 5.71
C ILE A 153 -3.81 5.32 6.31
N LYS A 154 -4.78 4.83 5.54
CA LYS A 154 -5.75 3.83 6.00
C LYS A 154 -5.13 2.52 6.51
N LYS A 155 -3.88 2.26 6.15
CA LYS A 155 -3.16 1.03 6.52
C LYS A 155 -2.30 1.20 7.78
N LEU A 156 -2.21 2.43 8.30
CA LEU A 156 -1.39 2.71 9.46
C LEU A 156 -2.12 2.27 10.75
N PRO A 157 -1.43 1.54 11.65
CA PRO A 157 -2.03 1.08 12.88
C PRO A 157 -2.61 2.22 13.74
N GLY A 158 -3.84 2.07 14.20
CA GLY A 158 -4.52 3.04 15.04
C GLY A 158 -5.06 4.27 14.30
N ILE A 159 -4.93 4.34 12.97
CA ILE A 159 -5.50 5.40 12.14
C ILE A 159 -6.67 4.85 11.33
N ASP A 160 -7.81 5.48 11.46
CA ASP A 160 -9.01 5.20 10.67
C ASP A 160 -9.33 6.39 9.76
N VAL A 161 -9.77 6.11 8.56
CA VAL A 161 -10.22 7.15 7.62
C VAL A 161 -11.65 6.85 7.21
N THR A 162 -12.56 7.74 7.59
CA THR A 162 -13.97 7.60 7.25
C THR A 162 -14.23 7.71 5.74
N GLU A 163 -15.41 7.31 5.27
CA GLU A 163 -15.78 7.47 3.85
C GLU A 163 -15.73 8.94 3.42
N ALA A 164 -16.14 9.85 4.30
CA ALA A 164 -16.07 11.30 4.08
C ALA A 164 -14.64 11.85 4.05
N GLY A 165 -13.63 11.03 4.36
CA GLY A 165 -12.21 11.41 4.38
C GLY A 165 -11.72 11.97 5.71
N ALA A 166 -12.54 11.96 6.76
CA ALA A 166 -12.09 12.37 8.10
C ALA A 166 -11.14 11.33 8.68
N ILE A 167 -10.03 11.79 9.23
CA ILE A 167 -9.01 10.94 9.83
C ILE A 167 -9.23 10.91 11.34
N LYS A 168 -9.22 9.70 11.89
CA LYS A 168 -9.30 9.45 13.32
C LYS A 168 -8.04 8.71 13.79
N TYR A 169 -7.57 9.04 14.95
CA TYR A 169 -6.52 8.30 15.63
C TYR A 169 -7.07 7.71 16.93
N GLN A 170 -7.04 6.39 17.04
CA GLN A 170 -7.62 5.64 18.18
C GLN A 170 -9.07 6.07 18.49
N GLY A 171 -9.87 6.27 17.44
CA GLY A 171 -11.28 6.66 17.54
C GLY A 171 -11.54 8.17 17.69
N LYS A 172 -10.51 9.01 17.95
CA LYS A 172 -10.64 10.46 18.08
C LYS A 172 -10.37 11.15 16.75
N ASP A 173 -11.18 12.15 16.43
CA ASP A 173 -10.94 13.02 15.27
C ASP A 173 -9.67 13.85 15.47
N ILE A 174 -8.88 14.04 14.41
CA ILE A 174 -7.70 14.89 14.49
C ILE A 174 -8.07 16.35 14.56
N SER A 175 -7.35 17.13 15.38
CA SER A 175 -7.56 18.57 15.51
C SER A 175 -6.86 19.37 14.40
N LYS A 176 -5.72 18.90 13.92
CA LYS A 176 -4.89 19.57 12.91
C LYS A 176 -4.23 18.59 11.95
N PHE A 177 -4.01 19.08 10.72
CA PHE A 177 -3.27 18.33 9.69
C PHE A 177 -2.19 19.22 9.08
N TYR A 178 -0.96 18.82 9.24
CA TYR A 178 0.23 19.57 8.79
C TYR A 178 0.91 18.86 7.61
N ILE A 179 1.49 19.64 6.73
CA ILE A 179 2.44 19.19 5.72
C ILE A 179 3.77 19.91 5.98
N GLU A 180 4.83 19.15 6.29
CA GLU A 180 6.13 19.69 6.69
C GLU A 180 6.02 20.74 7.82
N GLY A 181 5.08 20.51 8.76
CA GLY A 181 4.83 21.37 9.90
C GLY A 181 4.09 22.68 9.59
N MET A 182 3.44 22.80 8.43
CA MET A 182 2.59 23.94 8.07
C MET A 182 1.16 23.51 7.87
N ASP A 183 0.19 24.23 8.45
CA ASP A 183 -1.24 24.03 8.28
C ASP A 183 -1.74 24.72 7.00
N LEU A 184 -1.44 24.13 5.84
CA LEU A 184 -1.80 24.68 4.54
C LEU A 184 -3.32 24.77 4.33
N LEU A 185 -4.06 23.77 4.79
CA LEU A 185 -5.46 23.53 4.38
C LEU A 185 -6.51 23.92 5.41
N GLY A 186 -6.10 24.24 6.64
CA GLY A 186 -7.00 24.71 7.69
C GLY A 186 -8.17 23.75 7.97
N GLY A 187 -7.89 22.45 8.07
CA GLY A 187 -8.92 21.41 8.30
C GLY A 187 -9.53 20.80 7.04
N LYS A 188 -9.34 21.41 5.86
CA LYS A 188 -9.79 20.85 4.56
C LYS A 188 -8.75 19.88 3.96
N TYR A 189 -8.14 19.05 4.80
CA TYR A 189 -7.01 18.19 4.47
C TYR A 189 -7.36 17.07 3.47
N ASN A 190 -8.63 16.84 3.19
CA ASN A 190 -9.06 15.94 2.13
C ASN A 190 -8.43 16.30 0.76
N ILE A 191 -8.23 17.60 0.51
CA ILE A 191 -7.52 18.09 -0.68
C ILE A 191 -6.11 17.49 -0.76
N ALA A 192 -5.37 17.42 0.36
CA ALA A 192 -4.04 16.86 0.39
C ALA A 192 -4.07 15.33 0.30
N THR A 193 -4.93 14.68 1.09
CA THR A 193 -4.94 13.21 1.19
C THR A 193 -5.35 12.53 -0.12
N THR A 194 -6.19 13.18 -0.93
CA THR A 194 -6.65 12.65 -2.23
C THR A 194 -5.74 13.01 -3.40
N ASN A 195 -4.87 14.02 -3.27
CA ASN A 195 -4.07 14.51 -4.39
C ASN A 195 -2.56 14.29 -4.21
N ILE A 196 -2.05 14.15 -2.98
CA ILE A 196 -0.63 13.85 -2.76
C ILE A 196 -0.38 12.36 -3.04
N PRO A 197 0.53 12.01 -3.97
CA PRO A 197 0.90 10.63 -4.20
C PRO A 197 1.52 9.99 -2.95
N ALA A 198 1.15 8.75 -2.63
CA ALA A 198 1.73 8.00 -1.51
C ALA A 198 3.27 7.92 -1.61
N SER A 199 3.81 7.80 -2.83
CA SER A 199 5.25 7.74 -3.10
C SER A 199 6.03 9.03 -2.79
N TYR A 200 5.33 10.15 -2.59
CA TYR A 200 5.93 11.43 -2.21
C TYR A 200 6.03 11.63 -0.70
N VAL A 201 5.46 10.70 0.07
CA VAL A 201 5.46 10.77 1.53
C VAL A 201 6.49 9.81 2.09
N ASN A 202 7.36 10.32 2.97
CA ASN A 202 8.35 9.54 3.69
C ASN A 202 7.78 8.99 5.00
N GLN A 203 7.18 9.89 5.80
CA GLN A 203 6.65 9.56 7.12
C GLN A 203 5.32 10.22 7.38
N VAL A 204 4.49 9.56 8.18
CA VAL A 204 3.29 10.13 8.81
C VAL A 204 3.56 10.19 10.31
N GLN A 205 3.49 11.39 10.88
CA GLN A 205 3.72 11.63 12.28
C GLN A 205 2.40 11.93 12.98
N VAL A 206 2.11 11.21 14.04
CA VAL A 206 1.00 11.48 14.96
C VAL A 206 1.55 12.22 16.16
N LEU A 207 1.05 13.41 16.38
CA LEU A 207 1.43 14.32 17.47
C LEU A 207 0.35 14.22 18.54
N SER A 208 0.64 13.51 19.62
CA SER A 208 -0.24 13.43 20.79
C SER A 208 0.00 14.66 21.69
N ASN A 209 -1.03 15.03 22.45
CA ASN A 209 -0.98 16.21 23.32
C ASN A 209 -0.63 17.48 22.53
N HIS A 210 -1.33 17.63 21.38
CA HIS A 210 -1.02 18.71 20.45
C HIS A 210 -1.59 20.03 20.94
N GLN A 211 -0.72 21.08 20.92
CA GLN A 211 -1.09 22.46 21.19
C GLN A 211 -0.82 23.33 19.97
N GLU A 212 -1.81 24.11 19.55
CA GLU A 212 -1.68 25.01 18.40
C GLU A 212 -0.77 26.20 18.70
N ALA A 213 -0.94 26.78 19.87
CA ALA A 213 -0.14 27.91 20.32
C ALA A 213 1.09 27.43 21.13
N LYS A 214 2.26 28.00 20.84
CA LYS A 214 3.48 27.67 21.56
C LYS A 214 3.44 28.05 23.04
N VAL A 215 2.61 29.03 23.39
CA VAL A 215 2.39 29.47 24.78
C VAL A 215 1.80 28.36 25.63
N ASP A 216 0.96 27.53 25.04
CA ASP A 216 0.22 26.45 25.73
C ASP A 216 0.98 25.13 25.75
N LYS A 217 2.25 25.11 25.35
CA LYS A 217 3.04 23.89 25.16
C LYS A 217 3.11 23.00 26.40
N ASP A 218 3.07 23.61 27.59
CA ASP A 218 3.14 22.91 28.87
C ASP A 218 1.74 22.56 29.45
N VAL A 219 0.68 22.94 28.76
CA VAL A 219 -0.69 22.61 29.12
C VAL A 219 -1.06 21.28 28.49
N PHE A 220 -1.59 20.36 29.29
CA PHE A 220 -2.07 19.09 28.76
C PHE A 220 -3.27 19.30 27.80
N SER A 221 -3.21 18.68 26.63
CA SER A 221 -4.31 18.60 25.67
C SER A 221 -4.53 17.16 25.27
N ASP A 222 -5.76 16.78 25.09
CA ASP A 222 -6.14 15.48 24.54
C ASP A 222 -6.20 15.47 23.00
N ASP A 223 -5.80 16.58 22.40
CA ASP A 223 -5.82 16.79 20.95
C ASP A 223 -4.71 16.00 20.25
N VAL A 224 -5.05 15.48 19.09
CA VAL A 224 -4.13 14.77 18.22
C VAL A 224 -4.01 15.48 16.89
N ALA A 225 -2.79 15.71 16.43
CA ALA A 225 -2.54 16.23 15.10
C ALA A 225 -1.73 15.24 14.25
N ILE A 226 -1.88 15.36 12.93
CA ILE A 226 -1.09 14.60 11.98
C ILE A 226 -0.16 15.54 11.22
N ASN A 227 1.09 15.14 11.05
CA ASN A 227 2.07 15.85 10.24
C ASN A 227 2.66 14.91 9.17
N ILE A 228 2.54 15.32 7.93
CA ILE A 228 3.07 14.58 6.78
C ILE A 228 4.49 15.07 6.48
N LYS A 229 5.44 14.16 6.49
CA LYS A 229 6.82 14.39 6.05
C LYS A 229 7.00 13.89 4.63
N LEU A 230 7.36 14.80 3.75
CA LEU A 230 7.53 14.52 2.34
C LEU A 230 8.94 13.97 2.06
N SER A 231 9.03 13.15 1.02
CA SER A 231 10.31 12.71 0.47
C SER A 231 11.00 13.87 -0.26
N ASP A 232 12.32 13.78 -0.43
CA ASP A 232 13.08 14.82 -1.14
C ASP A 232 12.67 14.97 -2.61
N LYS A 233 12.04 13.94 -3.18
CA LYS A 233 11.48 13.98 -4.55
C LYS A 233 10.34 14.99 -4.69
N ALA A 234 9.57 15.20 -3.62
CA ALA A 234 8.42 16.10 -3.59
C ALA A 234 8.75 17.53 -3.13
N LYS A 235 9.96 17.74 -2.57
CA LYS A 235 10.37 19.05 -2.07
C LYS A 235 11.00 19.90 -3.17
N LEU A 236 10.74 21.22 -3.13
CA LEU A 236 11.35 22.25 -3.98
C LEU A 236 11.03 22.13 -5.50
N LYS A 237 10.22 21.19 -5.91
CA LYS A 237 9.82 21.00 -7.30
C LYS A 237 8.32 21.16 -7.44
N PRO A 238 7.82 21.91 -8.43
CA PRO A 238 6.42 21.85 -8.78
C PRO A 238 6.10 20.45 -9.28
N THR A 239 5.07 19.84 -8.72
CA THR A 239 4.60 18.50 -9.05
C THR A 239 3.12 18.55 -9.31
N GLY A 240 2.59 17.58 -10.03
CA GLY A 240 1.18 17.52 -10.32
C GLY A 240 0.72 16.08 -10.53
N THR A 241 -0.57 15.90 -10.34
CA THR A 241 -1.29 14.67 -10.64
C THR A 241 -2.45 15.01 -11.55
N TYR A 242 -2.79 14.13 -12.44
CA TYR A 242 -4.00 14.21 -13.24
C TYR A 242 -4.59 12.83 -13.40
N GLU A 243 -5.91 12.78 -13.44
CA GLU A 243 -6.69 11.58 -13.66
C GLU A 243 -7.80 11.93 -14.64
N ALA A 244 -8.03 11.09 -15.62
CA ALA A 244 -9.13 11.21 -16.55
C ALA A 244 -9.77 9.84 -16.74
N ALA A 245 -11.08 9.79 -16.66
CA ALA A 245 -11.88 8.61 -16.96
C ALA A 245 -13.05 9.02 -17.85
N ALA A 246 -13.37 8.16 -18.81
CA ALA A 246 -14.53 8.31 -19.68
C ALA A 246 -15.20 6.95 -19.87
N GLY A 247 -16.50 6.96 -20.01
CA GLY A 247 -17.31 5.78 -20.22
C GLY A 247 -18.62 6.14 -20.92
N TYR A 248 -19.35 5.12 -21.31
CA TYR A 248 -20.67 5.25 -21.88
C TYR A 248 -21.63 4.26 -21.23
N GLY A 249 -22.76 4.75 -20.76
CA GLY A 249 -23.87 3.97 -20.23
C GLY A 249 -25.15 4.41 -20.93
N ASP A 250 -26.14 4.85 -20.20
CA ASP A 250 -27.31 5.54 -20.76
C ASP A 250 -26.91 6.90 -21.34
N ASP A 251 -25.91 7.54 -20.69
CA ASP A 251 -25.31 8.81 -21.14
C ASP A 251 -23.77 8.73 -21.11
N TRP A 252 -23.13 9.79 -21.65
CA TRP A 252 -21.68 9.96 -21.53
C TRP A 252 -21.25 10.20 -20.10
N LEU A 253 -20.39 9.33 -19.61
CA LEU A 253 -19.78 9.40 -18.27
C LEU A 253 -18.35 9.92 -18.39
N TYR A 254 -17.99 10.88 -17.53
CA TYR A 254 -16.62 11.40 -17.49
C TYR A 254 -16.22 11.81 -16.08
N SER A 255 -14.93 11.75 -15.80
CA SER A 255 -14.31 12.28 -14.59
C SER A 255 -12.94 12.82 -14.93
N LEU A 256 -12.71 14.09 -14.63
CA LEU A 256 -11.44 14.78 -14.81
C LEU A 256 -10.98 15.32 -13.47
N SER A 257 -9.75 15.06 -13.10
CA SER A 257 -9.12 15.58 -11.90
C SER A 257 -7.69 16.01 -12.20
N GLY A 258 -7.32 17.19 -11.74
CA GLY A 258 -5.98 17.71 -11.84
C GLY A 258 -5.57 18.43 -10.56
N ALA A 259 -4.34 18.23 -10.10
CA ALA A 259 -3.77 18.95 -8.97
C ALA A 259 -2.33 19.35 -9.28
N GLY A 260 -2.02 20.63 -9.02
CA GLY A 260 -0.65 21.17 -9.04
C GLY A 260 -0.21 21.48 -7.61
N MET A 261 1.01 21.10 -7.25
CA MET A 261 1.53 21.20 -5.88
C MET A 261 2.95 21.75 -5.87
N LEU A 262 3.23 22.57 -4.86
CA LEU A 262 4.57 23.07 -4.56
C LEU A 262 4.82 23.01 -3.05
N PHE A 263 5.87 22.32 -2.64
CA PHE A 263 6.25 22.21 -1.24
C PHE A 263 7.70 22.70 -1.05
N ALA A 264 7.84 23.98 -0.77
CA ALA A 264 9.12 24.60 -0.41
C ALA A 264 9.16 24.89 1.11
N PRO A 265 10.35 25.02 1.73
CA PRO A 265 10.48 25.20 3.19
C PRO A 265 9.75 26.41 3.77
N LYS A 266 9.58 27.45 2.95
CA LYS A 266 8.90 28.70 3.37
C LYS A 266 7.54 28.89 2.69
N THR A 267 7.26 28.18 1.60
CA THR A 267 6.04 28.39 0.81
C THR A 267 5.49 27.04 0.36
N GLN A 268 4.22 26.83 0.60
CA GLN A 268 3.51 25.65 0.08
C GLN A 268 2.27 26.11 -0.65
N ALA A 269 1.92 25.41 -1.71
CA ALA A 269 0.68 25.64 -2.45
C ALA A 269 0.14 24.35 -3.04
N ILE A 270 -1.19 24.23 -3.07
CA ILE A 270 -1.94 23.17 -3.77
C ILE A 270 -3.07 23.85 -4.52
N ALA A 271 -3.13 23.64 -5.82
CA ALA A 271 -4.26 24.00 -6.67
C ALA A 271 -4.91 22.74 -7.23
N THR A 272 -6.25 22.65 -7.18
CA THR A 272 -6.97 21.48 -7.73
C THR A 272 -8.11 21.93 -8.64
N VAL A 273 -8.34 21.15 -9.70
CA VAL A 273 -9.48 21.27 -10.59
C VAL A 273 -10.08 19.88 -10.76
N LYS A 274 -11.35 19.73 -10.47
CA LYS A 274 -12.10 18.49 -10.69
C LYS A 274 -13.41 18.78 -11.40
N SER A 275 -13.78 17.91 -12.32
CA SER A 275 -15.07 17.98 -13.02
C SER A 275 -15.50 16.57 -13.42
N GLY A 276 -16.80 16.30 -13.32
CA GLY A 276 -17.31 14.99 -13.72
C GLY A 276 -18.77 14.77 -13.38
N ASN A 277 -19.28 13.67 -13.92
CA ASN A 277 -20.64 13.19 -13.67
C ASN A 277 -20.70 11.74 -13.19
N ILE A 278 -19.54 11.10 -12.95
CA ILE A 278 -19.46 9.73 -12.40
C ILE A 278 -19.51 9.75 -10.87
N LYS A 279 -18.88 10.78 -10.27
CA LYS A 279 -18.63 10.87 -8.84
C LYS A 279 -18.80 12.31 -8.38
N SER A 280 -19.46 12.48 -7.22
CA SER A 280 -19.57 13.82 -6.64
C SER A 280 -18.26 14.28 -6.02
N PHE A 281 -17.85 15.50 -6.36
CA PHE A 281 -16.69 16.20 -5.79
C PHE A 281 -17.11 17.28 -4.78
N ALA A 282 -18.41 17.45 -4.52
CA ALA A 282 -18.93 18.52 -3.67
C ALA A 282 -18.32 18.53 -2.26
N THR A 283 -17.98 17.36 -1.73
CA THR A 283 -17.38 17.21 -0.40
C THR A 283 -15.86 17.28 -0.39
N ASP A 284 -15.20 17.20 -1.56
CA ASP A 284 -13.73 17.07 -1.64
C ASP A 284 -12.98 18.37 -1.29
N GLY A 285 -13.58 19.54 -1.46
CA GLY A 285 -12.86 20.81 -1.34
C GLY A 285 -13.39 21.81 -0.32
N GLY A 286 -14.59 21.58 0.21
CA GLY A 286 -15.29 22.60 1.00
C GLY A 286 -15.53 22.24 2.46
N LYS A 287 -15.47 20.97 2.84
CA LYS A 287 -15.81 20.52 4.18
C LYS A 287 -14.59 20.50 5.10
N THR A 288 -14.71 21.15 6.26
CA THR A 288 -13.74 21.03 7.35
C THR A 288 -13.92 19.66 8.00
N LEU A 289 -12.84 18.88 8.08
CA LEU A 289 -12.85 17.52 8.60
C LEU A 289 -12.17 17.38 9.98
N THR A 290 -11.71 18.50 10.54
CA THR A 290 -11.19 18.55 11.92
C THR A 290 -12.35 18.64 12.90
N GLY A 291 -12.17 18.07 14.10
CA GLY A 291 -13.18 18.09 15.17
C GLY A 291 -13.56 19.47 15.74
N THR A 292 -12.97 20.54 15.20
CA THR A 292 -13.36 21.91 15.54
C THR A 292 -14.69 22.25 14.85
N SER A 293 -15.67 22.67 15.64
CA SER A 293 -16.97 23.07 15.15
C SER A 293 -16.85 24.18 14.09
N ASP A 294 -17.17 23.83 12.84
CA ASP A 294 -17.22 24.80 11.74
C ASP A 294 -18.43 25.72 11.94
N PRO A 295 -18.28 27.05 11.90
CA PRO A 295 -19.41 27.98 11.93
C PRO A 295 -20.45 27.69 10.83
N GLU A 296 -20.04 27.13 9.68
CA GLU A 296 -20.94 26.72 8.59
C GLU A 296 -21.85 25.55 8.99
N SER A 297 -21.42 24.64 9.86
CA SER A 297 -22.27 23.53 10.32
C SER A 297 -23.42 24.02 11.17
N LYS A 298 -23.21 25.06 11.98
CA LYS A 298 -24.25 25.70 12.79
C LYS A 298 -25.28 26.47 11.95
N ALA A 299 -24.83 27.07 10.84
CA ALA A 299 -25.77 27.78 9.94
C ALA A 299 -26.68 26.80 9.17
N SER A 300 -26.15 25.63 8.76
CA SER A 300 -26.97 24.59 8.10
C SER A 300 -27.94 23.91 9.08
N GLU A 301 -27.57 23.80 10.35
CA GLU A 301 -28.44 23.26 11.41
C GLU A 301 -29.62 24.19 11.72
N LEU A 302 -29.41 25.52 11.65
CA LEU A 302 -30.44 26.52 11.80
C LEU A 302 -31.45 26.60 10.62
N LEU A 303 -31.01 26.20 9.41
CA LEU A 303 -31.87 26.22 8.22
C LEU A 303 -32.75 24.96 8.08
N GLY A 304 -32.63 24.02 9.02
CA GLY A 304 -33.37 22.76 9.02
C GLY A 304 -32.92 21.82 7.90
N ASN A 305 -32.44 20.67 8.27
CA ASN A 305 -32.14 19.60 7.29
C ASN A 305 -33.47 19.09 6.72
N LEU A 306 -33.77 19.38 5.47
CA LEU A 306 -34.69 18.57 4.69
C LEU A 306 -34.05 17.18 4.59
N SER A 307 -34.39 16.32 5.55
CA SER A 307 -33.97 14.91 5.49
C SER A 307 -34.77 14.23 4.38
N THR A 308 -34.21 14.19 3.20
CA THR A 308 -34.64 13.22 2.19
C THR A 308 -34.29 11.83 2.68
N SER A 309 -35.21 10.88 2.54
CA SER A 309 -34.91 9.46 2.83
C SER A 309 -33.66 9.07 2.09
N GLN A 310 -32.59 8.73 2.83
CA GLN A 310 -31.35 8.28 2.20
C GLN A 310 -31.52 6.83 1.78
N ALA A 311 -31.29 6.56 0.51
CA ALA A 311 -31.16 5.19 0.06
C ALA A 311 -30.00 4.50 0.79
N HIS A 312 -30.17 3.25 1.20
CA HIS A 312 -29.10 2.43 1.80
C HIS A 312 -27.97 2.07 0.82
N LEU A 313 -27.95 2.72 -0.33
CA LEU A 313 -26.95 2.56 -1.39
C LEU A 313 -25.89 3.66 -1.29
N LYS A 314 -24.69 3.38 -1.79
CA LYS A 314 -23.66 4.42 -1.92
C LYS A 314 -24.16 5.52 -2.87
N PRO A 315 -23.90 6.80 -2.58
CA PRO A 315 -24.34 7.93 -3.42
C PRO A 315 -24.01 7.78 -4.91
N GLU A 316 -22.87 7.18 -5.23
CA GLU A 316 -22.41 6.93 -6.62
C GLU A 316 -23.32 5.97 -7.40
N ARG A 317 -24.24 5.27 -6.74
CA ARG A 317 -25.16 4.30 -7.37
C ARG A 317 -26.54 4.86 -7.70
N PHE A 318 -26.89 6.01 -7.15
CA PHE A 318 -28.24 6.58 -7.35
C PHE A 318 -28.21 8.07 -7.67
N LEU A 319 -27.07 8.76 -7.48
CA LEU A 319 -26.91 10.16 -7.85
C LEU A 319 -26.27 10.25 -9.25
N SER A 320 -26.79 11.18 -10.06
CA SER A 320 -26.18 11.61 -11.31
C SER A 320 -25.60 13.01 -11.11
N PRO A 321 -24.40 13.13 -10.49
CA PRO A 321 -23.83 14.43 -10.17
C PRO A 321 -23.33 15.11 -11.45
N SER A 322 -23.40 16.44 -11.48
CA SER A 322 -22.65 17.25 -12.43
C SER A 322 -21.90 18.29 -11.61
N ASP A 323 -20.63 18.00 -11.37
CA ASP A 323 -19.82 18.72 -10.40
C ASP A 323 -18.63 19.40 -11.05
N ILE A 324 -18.33 20.61 -10.58
CA ILE A 324 -17.07 21.30 -10.81
C ILE A 324 -16.53 21.75 -9.46
N LEU A 325 -15.25 21.50 -9.22
CA LEU A 325 -14.52 21.96 -8.05
C LEU A 325 -13.19 22.58 -8.48
N VAL A 326 -12.96 23.82 -8.06
CA VAL A 326 -11.67 24.49 -8.22
C VAL A 326 -11.21 24.97 -6.84
N THR A 327 -9.98 24.68 -6.47
CA THR A 327 -9.40 25.17 -5.21
C THR A 327 -8.00 25.71 -5.41
N LEU A 328 -7.66 26.74 -4.64
CA LEU A 328 -6.31 27.29 -4.54
C LEU A 328 -6.00 27.50 -3.05
N ASN A 329 -4.97 26.82 -2.57
CA ASN A 329 -4.53 26.88 -1.18
C ASN A 329 -3.04 27.20 -1.14
N ALA A 330 -2.66 28.23 -0.40
CA ALA A 330 -1.28 28.65 -0.28
C ALA A 330 -0.98 29.09 1.16
N ILE A 331 0.23 28.75 1.63
CA ILE A 331 0.77 29.22 2.90
C ILE A 331 2.22 29.67 2.73
N ARG A 332 2.57 30.76 3.37
CA ARG A 332 3.94 31.30 3.37
C ARG A 332 4.37 31.69 4.78
N LYS A 333 5.56 31.23 5.16
CA LYS A 333 6.25 31.73 6.35
C LYS A 333 6.83 33.12 6.06
N THR A 334 6.37 34.12 6.80
CA THR A 334 6.84 35.52 6.68
C THR A 334 7.90 35.87 7.71
N GLY A 335 7.99 35.12 8.80
CA GLY A 335 8.97 35.28 9.87
C GLY A 335 9.32 33.95 10.54
N ARG A 336 10.04 34.01 11.65
CA ARG A 336 10.35 32.80 12.45
C ARG A 336 9.08 32.12 12.98
N ASN A 337 8.11 32.94 13.39
CA ASN A 337 6.89 32.48 14.03
C ASN A 337 5.61 32.94 13.30
N SER A 338 5.75 33.64 12.16
CA SER A 338 4.61 34.21 11.44
C SER A 338 4.35 33.50 10.13
N THR A 339 3.08 33.24 9.84
CA THR A 339 2.61 32.64 8.60
C THR A 339 1.43 33.41 8.04
N ILE A 340 1.34 33.49 6.71
CA ILE A 340 0.14 33.93 5.98
C ILE A 340 -0.39 32.74 5.22
N LYS A 341 -1.67 32.46 5.37
CA LYS A 341 -2.39 31.40 4.69
C LYS A 341 -3.56 32.00 3.92
N ALA A 342 -3.74 31.54 2.67
CA ALA A 342 -4.86 31.88 1.82
C ALA A 342 -5.47 30.61 1.21
N ASN A 343 -6.76 30.46 1.36
CA ASN A 343 -7.52 29.36 0.81
C ASN A 343 -8.71 29.91 0.05
N ALA A 344 -8.81 29.60 -1.24
CA ALA A 344 -9.90 30.00 -2.08
C ALA A 344 -10.44 28.80 -2.85
N GLY A 345 -11.71 28.84 -3.19
CA GLY A 345 -12.28 27.83 -4.03
C GLY A 345 -13.69 28.16 -4.51
N TYR A 346 -14.10 27.35 -5.46
CA TYR A 346 -15.44 27.39 -6.01
C TYR A 346 -15.89 25.95 -6.28
N SER A 347 -17.08 25.60 -5.81
CA SER A 347 -17.70 24.35 -6.17
C SER A 347 -19.11 24.59 -6.72
N THR A 348 -19.47 23.84 -7.73
CA THR A 348 -20.85 23.68 -8.16
C THR A 348 -21.15 22.20 -8.25
N SER A 349 -22.34 21.84 -7.78
CA SER A 349 -22.86 20.48 -7.81
C SER A 349 -24.33 20.53 -8.20
N LYS A 350 -24.70 19.73 -9.16
CA LYS A 350 -26.09 19.50 -9.54
C LYS A 350 -26.35 18.00 -9.39
N ASN A 351 -27.34 17.65 -8.61
CA ASN A 351 -27.74 16.26 -8.39
C ASN A 351 -29.22 16.13 -8.71
N ASP A 352 -29.52 15.24 -9.61
CA ASP A 352 -30.88 14.83 -9.96
C ASP A 352 -31.01 13.34 -9.62
N TYR A 353 -32.07 12.98 -8.92
CA TYR A 353 -32.39 11.58 -8.64
C TYR A 353 -33.89 11.39 -8.49
N GLU A 354 -34.35 10.20 -8.76
CA GLU A 354 -35.75 9.82 -8.61
C GLU A 354 -35.85 8.64 -7.66
N TYR A 355 -36.84 8.69 -6.76
CA TYR A 355 -37.16 7.54 -5.93
C TYR A 355 -38.67 7.45 -5.71
N SER A 356 -39.14 6.22 -5.57
CA SER A 356 -40.49 5.91 -5.20
C SER A 356 -40.58 5.49 -3.73
N GLN A 357 -41.54 5.98 -3.03
CA GLN A 357 -41.84 5.61 -1.66
C GLN A 357 -43.25 5.06 -1.58
N THR A 358 -43.38 3.80 -1.14
CA THR A 358 -44.65 3.17 -0.84
C THR A 358 -44.83 3.13 0.68
N SER A 359 -45.91 3.74 1.18
CA SER A 359 -46.29 3.70 2.59
C SER A 359 -47.58 2.90 2.75
N LEU A 360 -47.53 1.86 3.59
CA LEU A 360 -48.71 1.07 3.94
C LEU A 360 -49.22 1.48 5.32
N TYR A 361 -50.44 1.95 5.36
CA TYR A 361 -51.13 2.31 6.60
C TYR A 361 -52.15 1.23 6.90
N TYR A 362 -52.11 0.68 8.11
CA TYR A 362 -53.01 -0.33 8.59
C TYR A 362 -53.97 0.33 9.58
N ASP A 363 -55.24 0.45 9.23
CA ASP A 363 -56.29 0.80 10.18
C ASP A 363 -57.24 -0.37 10.34
N GLY A 364 -58.06 -0.38 11.37
CA GLY A 364 -58.99 -1.49 11.66
C GLY A 364 -60.03 -1.78 10.56
N SER A 365 -60.09 -0.96 9.52
CA SER A 365 -61.08 -1.03 8.41
C SER A 365 -60.47 -1.44 7.07
N GLY A 366 -59.12 -1.45 6.95
CA GLY A 366 -58.42 -1.85 5.73
C GLY A 366 -57.00 -1.34 5.64
N ASN A 367 -56.32 -1.69 4.54
CA ASN A 367 -54.98 -1.24 4.23
C ASN A 367 -55.05 -0.08 3.23
N ILE A 368 -54.44 1.05 3.57
CA ILE A 368 -54.25 2.18 2.67
C ILE A 368 -52.83 2.17 2.17
N GLN A 369 -52.62 2.02 0.88
CA GLN A 369 -51.33 2.13 0.22
C GLN A 369 -51.20 3.54 -0.37
N LEU A 370 -50.14 4.23 -0.01
CA LEU A 370 -49.78 5.52 -0.57
C LEU A 370 -48.46 5.37 -1.36
N ASP A 371 -48.53 5.51 -2.67
CA ASP A 371 -47.38 5.53 -3.55
C ASP A 371 -47.03 6.98 -3.88
N ARG A 372 -45.78 7.36 -3.62
CA ARG A 372 -45.26 8.70 -3.91
C ARG A 372 -43.99 8.56 -4.76
N SER A 373 -43.98 9.18 -5.93
CA SER A 373 -42.77 9.40 -6.73
C SER A 373 -42.21 10.79 -6.38
N ILE A 374 -40.91 10.86 -6.10
CA ILE A 374 -40.22 12.07 -5.66
C ILE A 374 -38.99 12.22 -6.53
N SER A 375 -38.88 13.35 -7.25
CA SER A 375 -37.78 13.71 -8.11
C SER A 375 -37.13 15.01 -7.62
N PRO A 376 -36.31 14.98 -6.55
CA PRO A 376 -35.65 16.18 -6.07
C PRO A 376 -34.52 16.60 -7.00
N GLU A 377 -34.48 17.86 -7.37
CA GLU A 377 -33.36 18.51 -8.02
C GLU A 377 -32.64 19.39 -7.00
N SER A 378 -31.35 19.20 -6.90
CA SER A 378 -30.49 19.98 -5.99
C SER A 378 -29.36 20.63 -6.77
N ALA A 379 -29.22 21.94 -6.67
CA ALA A 379 -28.15 22.72 -7.25
C ALA A 379 -27.43 23.52 -6.16
N LEU A 380 -26.16 23.27 -5.96
CA LEU A 380 -25.31 23.97 -5.01
C LEU A 380 -24.24 24.76 -5.77
N ARG A 381 -24.06 26.04 -5.38
CA ARG A 381 -22.93 26.87 -5.85
C ARG A 381 -22.29 27.50 -4.63
N LYS A 382 -21.03 27.15 -4.38
CA LYS A 382 -20.34 27.57 -3.16
C LYS A 382 -18.97 28.17 -3.50
N PRO A 383 -18.86 29.51 -3.56
CA PRO A 383 -17.57 30.19 -3.52
C PRO A 383 -17.11 30.31 -2.05
N TRP A 384 -15.78 30.23 -1.83
CA TRP A 384 -15.19 30.55 -0.51
C TRP A 384 -13.83 31.19 -0.66
N LEU A 385 -13.51 32.06 0.27
CA LEU A 385 -12.21 32.68 0.42
C LEU A 385 -11.89 32.83 1.90
N SER A 386 -10.73 32.38 2.33
CA SER A 386 -10.25 32.54 3.69
C SER A 386 -8.80 33.02 3.65
N MET A 387 -8.49 34.06 4.43
CA MET A 387 -7.13 34.54 4.64
C MET A 387 -6.86 34.57 6.15
N THR A 388 -5.75 33.98 6.55
CA THR A 388 -5.36 33.89 7.96
C THR A 388 -3.93 34.37 8.11
N PHE A 389 -3.68 35.30 9.02
CA PHE A 389 -2.36 35.66 9.51
C PHE A 389 -2.21 35.08 10.91
N GLN A 390 -1.19 34.28 11.12
CA GLN A 390 -0.88 33.70 12.42
C GLN A 390 0.53 34.12 12.84
N ASN A 391 0.65 34.54 14.09
CA ASN A 391 1.92 34.88 14.73
C ASN A 391 1.98 34.15 16.08
N ASN A 392 2.91 33.20 16.24
CA ASN A 392 3.07 32.33 17.40
C ASN A 392 4.37 32.61 18.15
#